data_3bc50f92af526b93b53884785c51fb01
#
_entry.id   3bc50f92af526b93b53884785c51fb01
#
_cell.length_a   1.000
_cell.length_b   1.000
_cell.length_c   1.000
_cell.angle_alpha   90.00
_cell.angle_beta   90.00
_cell.angle_gamma   90.00
#
_symmetry.space_group_name_H-M   'P 1'
#
loop_
_entity.id
_entity.type
_entity.pdbx_description
1 polymer ?
#
loop_
_entity_poly.entity_id
_entity_poly.type
_entity_poly.pdbx_seq_one_letter_code
_entity_poly.pdbx_strand_id
1 'polypeptide(L)'
;MGRQAIEEIHSPAYQYRSSLRRHWSLDDIPWRSIAHDAIAQHEAFFYLVASASFMESATDLYTENLVEYFAGDEEVTSWLTNCWLPEELQHGQALRRYVETAWPDFDWEPAYRRFVEEFRPYCDAALERARSLEMASRCVVETGTASYYTTLARASPDPVLAMLARRIASDEVRHYKHFYRYFRTYRDAERPGRDKVAPALWRRLRMTGGDDSFVVLKHVYRAHHPGKPFDMRVYRGIRRKGRDLVRDHFPHEMSVRMLLKPLALGPRTQRATLPVAVALARRFVP
;
A
#
# COMPACT_ATOMS: atom_id res chain seq x y z
N MET A 1 12.99 -11.48 21.14
CA MET A 1 13.77 -11.10 19.93
C MET A 1 13.17 -9.90 19.16
N GLY A 2 11.87 -9.65 19.23
CA GLY A 2 11.23 -8.62 18.42
C GLY A 2 11.60 -7.15 18.70
N ARG A 3 11.65 -6.71 19.97
CA ARG A 3 11.96 -5.30 20.30
C ARG A 3 13.39 -4.87 19.90
N GLN A 4 14.38 -5.73 20.05
CA GLN A 4 15.76 -5.43 19.64
C GLN A 4 15.88 -5.31 18.11
N ALA A 5 15.16 -6.12 17.33
CA ALA A 5 15.17 -6.05 15.86
C ALA A 5 14.56 -4.73 15.35
N ILE A 6 13.51 -4.23 16.01
CA ILE A 6 12.87 -2.96 15.63
C ILE A 6 13.74 -1.74 16.00
N GLU A 7 14.42 -1.78 17.15
CA GLU A 7 15.39 -0.73 17.53
C GLU A 7 16.59 -0.70 16.58
N GLU A 8 17.06 -1.85 16.10
CA GLU A 8 18.11 -1.93 15.09
C GLU A 8 17.68 -1.35 13.73
N ILE A 9 16.43 -1.53 13.31
CA ILE A 9 15.87 -0.98 12.07
C ILE A 9 15.89 0.56 12.06
N HIS A 10 15.72 1.19 13.22
CA HIS A 10 15.79 2.64 13.38
C HIS A 10 17.23 3.16 13.61
N SER A 11 18.23 2.28 13.67
CA SER A 11 19.61 2.69 13.86
C SER A 11 20.19 3.33 12.58
N PRO A 12 21.06 4.37 12.69
CA PRO A 12 21.73 4.96 11.54
C PRO A 12 22.51 3.95 10.70
N ALA A 13 23.10 2.93 11.32
CA ALA A 13 23.85 1.88 10.65
C ALA A 13 22.97 0.96 9.81
N TYR A 14 21.75 0.67 10.27
CA TYR A 14 20.77 -0.12 9.53
C TYR A 14 20.22 0.67 8.33
N GLN A 15 19.87 1.94 8.54
CA GLN A 15 19.43 2.84 7.46
C GLN A 15 20.50 2.96 6.37
N TYR A 16 21.77 3.01 6.72
CA TYR A 16 22.88 3.04 5.76
C TYR A 16 22.98 1.75 4.94
N ARG A 17 22.90 0.57 5.57
CA ARG A 17 22.97 -0.73 4.87
C ARG A 17 21.76 -1.01 3.98
N SER A 18 20.56 -0.59 4.39
CA SER A 18 19.34 -0.73 3.59
C SER A 18 19.31 0.23 2.40
N SER A 19 19.93 1.44 2.53
CA SER A 19 20.03 2.41 1.43
C SER A 19 20.82 1.89 0.23
N LEU A 20 21.77 0.98 0.43
CA LEU A 20 22.54 0.35 -0.66
C LEU A 20 21.73 -0.56 -1.58
N ARG A 21 20.52 -0.97 -1.18
CA ARG A 21 19.63 -1.84 -1.95
C ARG A 21 18.42 -1.11 -2.55
N ARG A 22 18.20 0.14 -2.16
CA ARG A 22 17.08 0.94 -2.67
C ARG A 22 17.35 1.42 -4.09
N HIS A 23 16.34 1.36 -4.93
CA HIS A 23 16.45 1.82 -6.33
C HIS A 23 16.40 3.34 -6.46
N TRP A 24 16.02 4.06 -5.40
CA TRP A 24 15.96 5.51 -5.30
C TRP A 24 16.05 5.96 -3.84
N SER A 25 16.33 7.23 -3.63
CA SER A 25 16.39 7.86 -2.31
C SER A 25 15.54 9.13 -2.26
N LEU A 26 15.30 9.65 -1.06
CA LEU A 26 14.59 10.93 -0.89
C LEU A 26 15.34 12.09 -1.55
N ASP A 27 16.66 12.00 -1.65
CA ASP A 27 17.50 13.05 -2.27
C ASP A 27 17.34 13.10 -3.79
N ASP A 28 16.85 12.02 -4.41
CA ASP A 28 16.55 11.98 -5.84
C ASP A 28 15.24 12.71 -6.21
N ILE A 29 14.49 13.19 -5.21
CA ILE A 29 13.20 13.87 -5.42
C ILE A 29 13.42 15.38 -5.43
N PRO A 30 13.02 16.10 -6.49
CA PRO A 30 13.21 17.54 -6.60
C PRO A 30 12.12 18.30 -5.82
N TRP A 31 12.17 18.23 -4.50
CA TRP A 31 11.18 18.81 -3.57
C TRP A 31 10.86 20.27 -3.83
N ARG A 32 11.86 21.05 -4.27
CA ARG A 32 11.71 22.48 -4.58
C ARG A 32 10.90 22.75 -5.86
N SER A 33 10.65 21.71 -6.66
CA SER A 33 9.91 21.80 -7.92
C SER A 33 8.44 21.39 -7.78
N ILE A 34 7.94 21.22 -6.54
CA ILE A 34 6.52 20.95 -6.28
C ILE A 34 5.70 22.14 -6.82
N ALA A 35 4.73 21.85 -7.67
CA ALA A 35 3.84 22.84 -8.26
C ALA A 35 2.71 23.20 -7.27
N HIS A 36 3.05 24.00 -6.25
CA HIS A 36 2.14 24.39 -5.16
C HIS A 36 0.80 24.90 -5.67
N ASP A 37 0.78 25.80 -6.65
CA ASP A 37 -0.45 26.37 -7.20
C ASP A 37 -1.35 25.30 -7.85
N ALA A 38 -0.74 24.23 -8.38
CA ALA A 38 -1.47 23.16 -9.02
C ALA A 38 -2.03 22.14 -8.03
N ILE A 39 -1.44 21.97 -6.85
CA ILE A 39 -1.80 20.90 -5.92
C ILE A 39 -2.45 21.38 -4.62
N ALA A 40 -2.10 22.58 -4.12
CA ALA A 40 -2.52 23.06 -2.80
C ALA A 40 -4.04 23.09 -2.60
N GLN A 41 -4.78 23.46 -3.66
CA GLN A 41 -6.24 23.59 -3.62
C GLN A 41 -7.00 22.29 -3.94
N HIS A 42 -6.29 21.21 -4.29
CA HIS A 42 -6.91 19.94 -4.61
C HIS A 42 -7.11 19.08 -3.35
N GLU A 43 -8.18 19.36 -2.61
CA GLU A 43 -8.55 18.64 -1.39
C GLU A 43 -8.53 17.10 -1.55
N ALA A 44 -8.94 16.59 -2.73
CA ALA A 44 -8.94 15.15 -2.98
C ALA A 44 -7.51 14.57 -3.00
N PHE A 45 -6.54 15.26 -3.60
CA PHE A 45 -5.13 14.84 -3.54
C PHE A 45 -4.56 14.91 -2.14
N PHE A 46 -4.92 15.94 -1.37
CA PHE A 46 -4.53 16.04 0.03
C PHE A 46 -4.93 14.78 0.81
N TYR A 47 -6.22 14.40 0.78
CA TYR A 47 -6.67 13.20 1.50
C TYR A 47 -6.02 11.91 0.99
N LEU A 48 -5.85 11.77 -0.32
CA LEU A 48 -5.19 10.59 -0.88
C LEU A 48 -3.75 10.50 -0.38
N VAL A 49 -2.94 11.54 -0.55
CA VAL A 49 -1.51 11.51 -0.24
C VAL A 49 -1.26 11.47 1.27
N ALA A 50 -2.00 12.24 2.07
CA ALA A 50 -1.87 12.24 3.52
C ALA A 50 -2.28 10.89 4.13
N SER A 51 -3.37 10.27 3.63
CA SER A 51 -3.77 8.94 4.08
C SER A 51 -2.74 7.88 3.69
N ALA A 52 -2.21 7.94 2.47
CA ALA A 52 -1.16 7.03 2.03
C ALA A 52 0.11 7.19 2.89
N SER A 53 0.53 8.43 3.21
CA SER A 53 1.69 8.68 4.05
C SER A 53 1.55 8.05 5.45
N PHE A 54 0.34 8.04 6.02
CA PHE A 54 0.07 7.41 7.31
C PHE A 54 0.15 5.88 7.21
N MET A 55 -0.48 5.30 6.18
CA MET A 55 -0.52 3.84 6.00
C MET A 55 0.88 3.26 5.74
N GLU A 56 1.65 3.87 4.86
CA GLU A 56 3.03 3.43 4.56
C GLU A 56 3.95 3.60 5.77
N SER A 57 3.82 4.70 6.51
CA SER A 57 4.62 4.92 7.73
C SER A 57 4.26 3.95 8.87
N ALA A 58 3.11 3.27 8.81
CA ALA A 58 2.64 2.33 9.83
C ALA A 58 2.93 0.86 9.46
N THR A 59 3.68 0.60 8.40
CA THR A 59 3.97 -0.76 7.92
C THR A 59 4.72 -1.60 8.95
N ASP A 60 5.54 -0.99 9.81
CA ASP A 60 6.22 -1.66 10.92
C ASP A 60 5.25 -2.34 11.90
N LEU A 61 4.06 -1.78 12.12
CA LEU A 61 3.09 -2.27 13.10
C LEU A 61 2.61 -3.70 12.83
N TYR A 62 2.54 -4.11 11.55
CA TYR A 62 2.10 -5.46 11.18
C TYR A 62 3.22 -6.33 10.59
N THR A 63 4.40 -5.78 10.34
CA THR A 63 5.54 -6.53 9.80
C THR A 63 6.05 -7.55 10.81
N GLU A 64 6.08 -7.22 12.09
CA GLU A 64 6.52 -8.13 13.15
C GLU A 64 5.68 -9.42 13.16
N ASN A 65 4.35 -9.29 13.12
CA ASN A 65 3.41 -10.40 13.03
C ASN A 65 3.66 -11.27 11.78
N LEU A 66 3.95 -10.63 10.64
CA LEU A 66 4.26 -11.34 9.40
C LEU A 66 5.59 -12.09 9.48
N VAL A 67 6.63 -11.48 10.03
CA VAL A 67 7.95 -12.11 10.25
C VAL A 67 7.85 -13.29 11.20
N GLU A 68 7.09 -13.17 12.30
CA GLU A 68 6.83 -14.25 13.24
C GLU A 68 6.09 -15.42 12.56
N TYR A 69 5.08 -15.13 11.75
CA TYR A 69 4.33 -16.16 11.02
C TYR A 69 5.20 -16.96 10.05
N PHE A 70 6.19 -16.34 9.42
CA PHE A 70 7.14 -17.01 8.52
C PHE A 70 8.43 -17.47 9.23
N ALA A 71 8.47 -17.46 10.56
CA ALA A 71 9.61 -17.93 11.34
C ALA A 71 10.05 -19.35 10.91
N GLY A 72 11.37 -19.55 10.77
CA GLY A 72 11.97 -20.77 10.24
C GLY A 72 12.19 -20.78 8.73
N ASP A 73 11.71 -19.77 7.99
CA ASP A 73 12.09 -19.51 6.60
C ASP A 73 12.96 -18.24 6.55
N GLU A 74 14.28 -18.43 6.63
CA GLU A 74 15.24 -17.33 6.70
C GLU A 74 15.25 -16.46 5.42
N GLU A 75 14.96 -17.05 4.26
CA GLU A 75 14.89 -16.28 3.01
C GLU A 75 13.75 -15.27 3.04
N VAL A 76 12.56 -15.72 3.47
CA VAL A 76 11.36 -14.88 3.55
C VAL A 76 11.51 -13.83 4.65
N THR A 77 11.89 -14.24 5.86
CA THR A 77 11.99 -13.31 7.00
C THR A 77 13.08 -12.26 6.78
N SER A 78 14.24 -12.66 6.23
CA SER A 78 15.30 -11.74 5.86
C SER A 78 14.87 -10.74 4.79
N TRP A 79 14.14 -11.18 3.77
CA TRP A 79 13.62 -10.28 2.75
C TRP A 79 12.59 -9.29 3.31
N LEU A 80 11.65 -9.76 4.14
CA LEU A 80 10.67 -8.91 4.80
C LEU A 80 11.34 -7.83 5.65
N THR A 81 12.34 -8.20 6.44
CA THR A 81 12.99 -7.30 7.40
C THR A 81 14.02 -6.38 6.73
N ASN A 82 14.81 -6.89 5.79
CA ASN A 82 15.98 -6.18 5.26
C ASN A 82 15.73 -5.51 3.90
N CYS A 83 14.62 -5.80 3.22
CA CYS A 83 14.31 -5.23 1.93
C CYS A 83 12.92 -4.59 1.91
N TRP A 84 11.86 -5.37 2.14
CA TRP A 84 10.49 -4.90 2.00
C TRP A 84 10.14 -3.81 3.03
N LEU A 85 10.27 -4.07 4.34
CA LEU A 85 9.96 -3.07 5.37
C LEU A 85 10.74 -1.75 5.20
N PRO A 86 12.07 -1.74 4.96
CA PRO A 86 12.79 -0.49 4.72
C PRO A 86 12.33 0.27 3.48
N GLU A 87 11.88 -0.41 2.43
CA GLU A 87 11.32 0.25 1.23
C GLU A 87 9.95 0.87 1.54
N GLU A 88 9.06 0.17 2.25
CA GLU A 88 7.76 0.69 2.70
C GLU A 88 7.92 1.94 3.60
N LEU A 89 8.81 1.86 4.58
CA LEU A 89 9.10 3.01 5.45
C LEU A 89 9.68 4.21 4.66
N GLN A 90 10.44 3.95 3.59
CA GLN A 90 10.90 5.01 2.69
C GLN A 90 9.74 5.63 1.92
N HIS A 91 8.76 4.83 1.47
CA HIS A 91 7.52 5.33 0.85
C HIS A 91 6.79 6.28 1.82
N GLY A 92 6.61 5.85 3.07
CA GLY A 92 6.00 6.67 4.12
C GLY A 92 6.74 7.99 4.35
N GLN A 93 8.07 7.94 4.50
CA GLN A 93 8.92 9.13 4.68
C GLN A 93 8.82 10.10 3.49
N ALA A 94 8.85 9.58 2.26
CA ALA A 94 8.77 10.40 1.06
C ALA A 94 7.39 11.06 0.91
N LEU A 95 6.32 10.31 1.17
CA LEU A 95 4.95 10.83 1.14
C LEU A 95 4.72 11.86 2.26
N ARG A 96 5.22 11.59 3.48
CA ARG A 96 5.21 12.56 4.58
C ARG A 96 5.88 13.87 4.16
N ARG A 97 7.11 13.79 3.65
CA ARG A 97 7.84 14.99 3.21
C ARG A 97 7.10 15.73 2.11
N TYR A 98 6.46 15.01 1.20
CA TYR A 98 5.61 15.63 0.19
C TYR A 98 4.43 16.37 0.83
N VAL A 99 3.72 15.75 1.77
CA VAL A 99 2.57 16.36 2.48
C VAL A 99 3.00 17.61 3.23
N GLU A 100 4.06 17.52 4.02
CA GLU A 100 4.59 18.65 4.80
C GLU A 100 5.05 19.83 3.90
N THR A 101 5.52 19.52 2.69
CA THR A 101 5.94 20.56 1.72
C THR A 101 4.76 21.16 0.98
N ALA A 102 3.84 20.32 0.48
CA ALA A 102 2.70 20.76 -0.34
C ALA A 102 1.57 21.42 0.49
N TRP A 103 1.40 20.99 1.73
CA TRP A 103 0.38 21.48 2.67
C TRP A 103 1.00 21.80 4.04
N PRO A 104 1.80 22.88 4.16
CA PRO A 104 2.60 23.19 5.35
C PRO A 104 1.76 23.46 6.61
N ASP A 105 0.49 23.81 6.47
CA ASP A 105 -0.45 24.01 7.58
C ASP A 105 -0.97 22.71 8.19
N PHE A 106 -0.65 21.55 7.58
CA PHE A 106 -1.06 20.25 8.09
C PHE A 106 -0.03 19.72 9.09
N ASP A 107 -0.40 19.69 10.37
CA ASP A 107 0.45 19.16 11.44
C ASP A 107 0.46 17.62 11.43
N TRP A 108 1.36 17.07 10.60
CA TRP A 108 1.44 15.64 10.28
C TRP A 108 1.72 14.77 11.51
N GLU A 109 2.72 15.11 12.29
CA GLU A 109 3.23 14.25 13.39
C GLU A 109 2.20 13.99 14.50
N PRO A 110 1.50 14.99 15.07
CA PRO A 110 0.47 14.74 16.07
C PRO A 110 -0.75 14.01 15.49
N ALA A 111 -1.07 14.22 14.21
CA ALA A 111 -2.15 13.51 13.54
C ALA A 111 -1.81 12.02 13.34
N TYR A 112 -0.59 11.73 12.92
CA TYR A 112 -0.07 10.38 12.76
C TYR A 112 -0.03 9.61 14.07
N ARG A 113 0.47 10.21 15.16
CA ARG A 113 0.47 9.55 16.47
C ARG A 113 -0.92 9.12 16.93
N ARG A 114 -1.92 9.99 16.80
CA ARG A 114 -3.32 9.64 17.12
C ARG A 114 -3.89 8.56 16.20
N PHE A 115 -3.47 8.55 14.93
CA PHE A 115 -3.83 7.48 14.00
C PHE A 115 -3.23 6.14 14.46
N VAL A 116 -1.93 6.09 14.77
CA VAL A 116 -1.25 4.86 15.22
C VAL A 116 -1.90 4.27 16.47
N GLU A 117 -2.26 5.11 17.45
CA GLU A 117 -2.92 4.66 18.69
C GLU A 117 -4.24 3.92 18.40
N GLU A 118 -5.04 4.41 17.45
CA GLU A 118 -6.31 3.77 17.08
C GLU A 118 -6.13 2.64 16.07
N PHE A 119 -5.13 2.72 15.20
CA PHE A 119 -4.91 1.74 14.13
C PHE A 119 -4.21 0.46 14.61
N ARG A 120 -3.33 0.55 15.61
CA ARG A 120 -2.56 -0.58 16.15
C ARG A 120 -3.37 -1.85 16.41
N PRO A 121 -4.57 -1.83 17.02
CA PRO A 121 -5.38 -3.03 17.23
C PRO A 121 -5.83 -3.75 15.95
N TYR A 122 -5.86 -3.06 14.81
CA TYR A 122 -6.21 -3.65 13.52
C TYR A 122 -5.02 -4.38 12.86
N CYS A 123 -3.80 -4.14 13.34
CA CYS A 123 -2.58 -4.76 12.81
C CYS A 123 -2.40 -6.22 13.25
N ASP A 124 -3.09 -6.63 14.31
CA ASP A 124 -3.09 -8.01 14.82
C ASP A 124 -4.08 -8.92 14.09
N ALA A 125 -4.50 -8.54 12.89
CA ALA A 125 -5.45 -9.32 12.09
C ALA A 125 -4.92 -10.74 11.83
N ALA A 126 -5.82 -11.72 11.93
CA ALA A 126 -5.49 -13.11 11.69
C ALA A 126 -4.96 -13.32 10.27
N LEU A 127 -3.78 -13.93 10.18
CA LEU A 127 -3.18 -14.36 8.92
C LEU A 127 -3.89 -15.61 8.37
N GLU A 128 -3.70 -15.90 7.10
CA GLU A 128 -4.24 -17.12 6.49
C GLU A 128 -3.61 -18.38 7.16
N ARG A 129 -4.34 -19.49 7.21
CA ARG A 129 -3.87 -20.71 7.89
C ARG A 129 -2.68 -21.39 7.22
N ALA A 130 -2.52 -21.19 5.90
CA ALA A 130 -1.44 -21.77 5.10
C ALA A 130 -0.53 -20.66 4.57
N ARG A 131 0.79 -20.88 4.60
CA ARG A 131 1.78 -19.90 4.16
C ARG A 131 1.59 -19.50 2.70
N SER A 132 1.25 -20.46 1.83
CA SER A 132 0.90 -20.16 0.42
C SER A 132 -0.29 -19.20 0.30
N LEU A 133 -1.34 -19.40 1.12
CA LEU A 133 -2.52 -18.54 1.07
C LEU A 133 -2.22 -17.14 1.59
N GLU A 134 -1.37 -17.01 2.62
CA GLU A 134 -0.94 -15.70 3.10
C GLU A 134 -0.12 -14.96 2.03
N MET A 135 0.82 -15.63 1.36
CA MET A 135 1.56 -15.03 0.26
C MET A 135 0.66 -14.63 -0.93
N ALA A 136 -0.39 -15.41 -1.22
CA ALA A 136 -1.39 -15.02 -2.21
C ALA A 136 -2.17 -13.78 -1.77
N SER A 137 -2.51 -13.69 -0.47
CA SER A 137 -3.16 -12.50 0.13
C SER A 137 -2.27 -11.26 0.04
N ARG A 138 -0.95 -11.39 0.28
CA ARG A 138 0.00 -10.29 0.07
C ARG A 138 0.03 -9.83 -1.40
N CYS A 139 -0.04 -10.75 -2.36
CA CYS A 139 -0.19 -10.37 -3.77
C CYS A 139 -1.41 -9.47 -4.04
N VAL A 140 -2.51 -9.61 -3.29
CA VAL A 140 -3.66 -8.71 -3.40
C VAL A 140 -3.33 -7.32 -2.86
N VAL A 141 -2.65 -7.23 -1.71
CA VAL A 141 -2.21 -5.95 -1.13
C VAL A 141 -1.33 -5.19 -2.11
N GLU A 142 -0.26 -5.82 -2.59
CA GLU A 142 0.68 -5.21 -3.53
C GLU A 142 0.02 -4.83 -4.88
N THR A 143 -1.01 -5.58 -5.30
CA THR A 143 -1.81 -5.19 -6.47
C THR A 143 -2.59 -3.90 -6.20
N GLY A 144 -3.14 -3.78 -4.99
CA GLY A 144 -3.86 -2.58 -4.57
C GLY A 144 -2.96 -1.35 -4.55
N THR A 145 -1.82 -1.43 -3.87
CA THR A 145 -0.85 -0.33 -3.74
C THR A 145 -0.22 0.04 -5.08
N ALA A 146 0.22 -0.95 -5.90
CA ALA A 146 0.72 -0.71 -7.26
C ALA A 146 -0.32 -0.01 -8.14
N SER A 147 -1.59 -0.40 -8.04
CA SER A 147 -2.68 0.23 -8.80
C SER A 147 -2.98 1.63 -8.30
N TYR A 148 -2.96 1.83 -6.99
CA TYR A 148 -3.16 3.12 -6.35
C TYR A 148 -2.10 4.14 -6.79
N TYR A 149 -0.82 3.81 -6.64
CA TYR A 149 0.26 4.72 -7.02
C TYR A 149 0.38 4.92 -8.53
N THR A 150 0.06 3.90 -9.35
CA THR A 150 -0.05 4.09 -10.81
C THR A 150 -1.16 5.09 -11.14
N THR A 151 -2.29 5.02 -10.46
CA THR A 151 -3.41 5.95 -10.64
C THR A 151 -3.04 7.36 -10.19
N LEU A 152 -2.45 7.49 -9.00
CA LEU A 152 -1.99 8.76 -8.45
C LEU A 152 -0.99 9.44 -9.39
N ALA A 153 -0.03 8.67 -9.94
CA ALA A 153 0.95 9.18 -10.89
C ALA A 153 0.35 9.71 -12.20
N ARG A 154 -0.74 9.09 -12.66
CA ARG A 154 -1.43 9.50 -13.91
C ARG A 154 -2.37 10.69 -13.69
N ALA A 155 -3.00 10.75 -12.53
CA ALA A 155 -3.98 11.78 -12.19
C ALA A 155 -3.33 13.07 -11.68
N SER A 156 -2.11 13.00 -11.12
CA SER A 156 -1.47 14.15 -10.48
C SER A 156 -1.18 15.29 -11.43
N PRO A 157 -1.61 16.53 -11.11
CA PRO A 157 -1.23 17.74 -11.84
C PRO A 157 0.20 18.20 -11.46
N ASP A 158 0.74 17.73 -10.33
CA ASP A 158 2.09 18.06 -9.90
C ASP A 158 3.09 17.01 -10.40
N PRO A 159 4.13 17.42 -11.16
CA PRO A 159 5.12 16.49 -11.73
C PRO A 159 5.97 15.78 -10.67
N VAL A 160 6.19 16.39 -9.50
CA VAL A 160 6.95 15.78 -8.42
C VAL A 160 6.15 14.65 -7.78
N LEU A 161 4.87 14.87 -7.47
CA LEU A 161 3.98 13.81 -6.98
C LEU A 161 3.83 12.69 -8.02
N ALA A 162 3.66 13.05 -9.30
CA ALA A 162 3.57 12.07 -10.37
C ALA A 162 4.84 11.21 -10.49
N MET A 163 6.03 11.79 -10.30
CA MET A 163 7.30 11.07 -10.30
C MET A 163 7.44 10.18 -9.06
N LEU A 164 7.18 10.71 -7.86
CA LEU A 164 7.22 9.97 -6.61
C LEU A 164 6.29 8.75 -6.68
N ALA A 165 5.04 8.95 -7.07
CA ALA A 165 4.05 7.88 -7.19
C ALA A 165 4.48 6.80 -8.22
N ARG A 166 5.14 7.17 -9.35
CA ARG A 166 5.71 6.20 -10.28
C ARG A 166 6.83 5.35 -9.66
N ARG A 167 7.68 5.95 -8.84
CA ARG A 167 8.76 5.24 -8.14
C ARG A 167 8.18 4.23 -7.16
N ILE A 168 7.24 4.66 -6.31
CA ILE A 168 6.54 3.76 -5.38
C ILE A 168 5.81 2.65 -6.15
N ALA A 169 5.04 2.97 -7.19
CA ALA A 169 4.35 1.96 -8.01
C ALA A 169 5.30 0.90 -8.59
N SER A 170 6.53 1.29 -8.96
CA SER A 170 7.55 0.36 -9.44
C SER A 170 8.03 -0.59 -8.33
N ASP A 171 8.18 -0.08 -7.11
CA ASP A 171 8.56 -0.86 -5.94
C ASP A 171 7.45 -1.85 -5.58
N GLU A 172 6.18 -1.42 -5.54
CA GLU A 172 5.03 -2.28 -5.28
C GLU A 172 4.92 -3.46 -6.28
N VAL A 173 5.23 -3.20 -7.57
CA VAL A 173 5.29 -4.29 -8.58
C VAL A 173 6.45 -5.24 -8.29
N ARG A 174 7.57 -4.77 -7.72
CA ARG A 174 8.68 -5.66 -7.30
C ARG A 174 8.28 -6.46 -6.06
N HIS A 175 7.67 -5.84 -5.05
CA HIS A 175 7.12 -6.49 -3.87
C HIS A 175 6.15 -7.60 -4.27
N TYR A 176 5.21 -7.30 -5.16
CA TYR A 176 4.31 -8.30 -5.74
C TYR A 176 5.07 -9.50 -6.35
N LYS A 177 6.14 -9.26 -7.12
CA LYS A 177 6.92 -10.35 -7.75
C LYS A 177 7.59 -11.23 -6.70
N HIS A 178 8.07 -10.65 -5.59
CA HIS A 178 8.67 -11.41 -4.48
C HIS A 178 7.61 -12.22 -3.74
N PHE A 179 6.49 -11.63 -3.33
CA PHE A 179 5.38 -12.35 -2.70
C PHE A 179 4.84 -13.45 -3.62
N TYR A 180 4.70 -13.19 -4.92
CA TYR A 180 4.28 -14.20 -5.89
C TYR A 180 5.31 -15.34 -6.06
N ARG A 181 6.61 -15.06 -5.99
CA ARG A 181 7.66 -16.08 -5.99
C ARG A 181 7.52 -16.98 -4.76
N TYR A 182 7.40 -16.41 -3.58
CA TYR A 182 7.21 -17.15 -2.33
C TYR A 182 5.88 -17.92 -2.32
N PHE A 183 4.81 -17.31 -2.83
CA PHE A 183 3.55 -18.03 -3.05
C PHE A 183 3.77 -19.32 -3.87
N ARG A 184 4.52 -19.25 -4.95
CA ARG A 184 4.78 -20.44 -5.76
C ARG A 184 5.57 -21.50 -5.00
N THR A 185 6.61 -21.13 -4.27
CA THR A 185 7.42 -22.03 -3.45
C THR A 185 6.55 -22.76 -2.43
N TYR A 186 5.77 -22.04 -1.64
CA TYR A 186 4.87 -22.66 -0.67
C TYR A 186 3.74 -23.45 -1.32
N ARG A 187 3.18 -22.97 -2.42
CA ARG A 187 2.15 -23.71 -3.15
C ARG A 187 2.63 -25.08 -3.64
N ASP A 188 3.87 -25.18 -4.09
CA ASP A 188 4.42 -26.45 -4.59
C ASP A 188 4.58 -27.47 -3.43
N ALA A 189 4.81 -27.02 -2.19
CA ALA A 189 4.85 -27.82 -1.00
C ALA A 189 3.46 -28.15 -0.42
N GLU A 190 2.60 -27.14 -0.25
CA GLU A 190 1.28 -27.25 0.42
C GLU A 190 0.16 -27.69 -0.53
N ARG A 191 0.35 -27.52 -1.86
CA ARG A 191 -0.59 -27.88 -2.93
C ARG A 191 -2.03 -27.41 -2.75
N PRO A 192 -2.28 -26.14 -2.37
CA PRO A 192 -3.64 -25.65 -2.27
C PRO A 192 -4.31 -25.66 -3.65
N GLY A 193 -5.54 -26.16 -3.70
CA GLY A 193 -6.39 -26.08 -4.89
C GLY A 193 -6.87 -24.64 -5.15
N ARG A 194 -7.37 -24.36 -6.33
CA ARG A 194 -7.96 -23.07 -6.67
C ARG A 194 -9.17 -22.72 -5.81
N ASP A 195 -9.88 -23.74 -5.32
CA ASP A 195 -10.98 -23.65 -4.36
C ASP A 195 -10.55 -23.05 -3.00
N LYS A 196 -9.27 -23.08 -2.65
CA LYS A 196 -8.70 -22.42 -1.47
C LYS A 196 -8.05 -21.08 -1.82
N VAL A 197 -7.34 -21.00 -2.94
CA VAL A 197 -6.66 -19.76 -3.36
C VAL A 197 -7.66 -18.66 -3.72
N ALA A 198 -8.71 -18.96 -4.52
CA ALA A 198 -9.67 -17.94 -4.93
C ALA A 198 -10.43 -17.30 -3.74
N PRO A 199 -10.92 -18.07 -2.74
CA PRO A 199 -11.50 -17.47 -1.53
C PRO A 199 -10.50 -16.63 -0.72
N ALA A 200 -9.22 -17.02 -0.62
CA ALA A 200 -8.20 -16.22 0.07
C ALA A 200 -7.99 -14.87 -0.60
N LEU A 201 -7.82 -14.85 -1.93
CA LEU A 201 -7.77 -13.61 -2.71
C LEU A 201 -9.02 -12.75 -2.51
N TRP A 202 -10.20 -13.37 -2.54
CA TRP A 202 -11.46 -12.66 -2.36
C TRP A 202 -11.63 -12.07 -0.96
N ARG A 203 -11.29 -12.81 0.10
CA ARG A 203 -11.30 -12.30 1.48
C ARG A 203 -10.42 -11.06 1.61
N ARG A 204 -9.17 -11.15 1.14
CA ARG A 204 -8.23 -10.03 1.20
C ARG A 204 -8.74 -8.83 0.38
N LEU A 205 -9.25 -9.06 -0.82
CA LEU A 205 -9.80 -7.99 -1.66
C LEU A 205 -10.98 -7.27 -0.98
N ARG A 206 -11.85 -8.01 -0.28
CA ARG A 206 -12.97 -7.41 0.47
C ARG A 206 -12.53 -6.62 1.70
N MET A 207 -11.41 -6.95 2.29
CA MET A 207 -10.83 -6.21 3.42
C MET A 207 -10.17 -4.90 2.96
N THR A 208 -9.72 -4.84 1.71
CA THR A 208 -9.08 -3.64 1.17
C THR A 208 -10.08 -2.47 1.14
N GLY A 209 -9.73 -1.37 1.81
CA GLY A 209 -10.57 -0.17 1.89
C GLY A 209 -11.74 -0.27 2.87
N GLY A 210 -11.69 -1.22 3.82
CA GLY A 210 -12.63 -1.36 4.94
C GLY A 210 -12.39 -0.36 6.08
N ASP A 211 -12.36 -0.87 7.31
CA ASP A 211 -12.23 -0.07 8.54
C ASP A 211 -10.95 0.77 8.58
N ASP A 212 -9.85 0.26 8.02
CA ASP A 212 -8.57 0.96 7.92
C ASP A 212 -8.71 2.32 7.23
N SER A 213 -9.45 2.35 6.12
CA SER A 213 -9.65 3.60 5.37
C SER A 213 -10.53 4.61 6.12
N PHE A 214 -11.42 4.14 7.00
CA PHE A 214 -12.20 5.02 7.86
C PHE A 214 -11.32 5.63 8.95
N VAL A 215 -10.50 4.82 9.61
CA VAL A 215 -9.61 5.27 10.70
C VAL A 215 -8.60 6.29 10.17
N VAL A 216 -7.90 6.00 9.07
CA VAL A 216 -6.91 6.93 8.54
C VAL A 216 -7.53 8.25 8.09
N LEU A 217 -8.65 8.22 7.35
CA LEU A 217 -9.33 9.43 6.89
C LEU A 217 -9.89 10.26 8.06
N LYS A 218 -10.32 9.62 9.15
CA LYS A 218 -10.77 10.31 10.35
C LYS A 218 -9.66 11.17 10.96
N HIS A 219 -8.47 10.62 11.11
CA HIS A 219 -7.36 11.34 11.71
C HIS A 219 -6.81 12.43 10.80
N VAL A 220 -6.69 12.17 9.50
CA VAL A 220 -6.30 13.19 8.52
C VAL A 220 -7.33 14.33 8.50
N TYR A 221 -8.64 14.02 8.45
CA TYR A 221 -9.69 15.04 8.43
C TYR A 221 -9.71 15.89 9.70
N ARG A 222 -9.63 15.26 10.87
CA ARG A 222 -9.69 15.97 12.17
C ARG A 222 -8.50 16.90 12.37
N ALA A 223 -7.34 16.53 11.87
CA ALA A 223 -6.16 17.40 11.93
C ALA A 223 -6.26 18.56 10.93
N HIS A 224 -6.80 18.32 9.73
CA HIS A 224 -7.00 19.35 8.71
C HIS A 224 -8.16 20.29 9.02
N HIS A 225 -9.16 19.83 9.80
CA HIS A 225 -10.34 20.60 10.20
C HIS A 225 -10.55 20.55 11.72
N PRO A 226 -9.73 21.25 12.52
CA PRO A 226 -9.87 21.25 13.97
C PRO A 226 -11.29 21.64 14.39
N GLY A 227 -11.86 20.88 15.33
CA GLY A 227 -13.19 21.12 15.87
C GLY A 227 -14.37 20.66 15.00
N LYS A 228 -14.15 20.23 13.75
CA LYS A 228 -15.24 19.69 12.93
C LYS A 228 -15.45 18.20 13.19
N PRO A 229 -16.72 17.74 13.30
CA PRO A 229 -17.02 16.32 13.48
C PRO A 229 -16.71 15.53 12.22
N PHE A 230 -16.20 14.29 12.39
CA PHE A 230 -16.02 13.33 11.33
C PHE A 230 -17.08 12.23 11.46
N ASP A 231 -17.95 12.12 10.48
CA ASP A 231 -19.02 11.15 10.42
C ASP A 231 -19.03 10.39 9.08
N MET A 232 -19.97 9.47 8.93
CA MET A 232 -20.11 8.67 7.69
C MET A 232 -20.48 9.50 6.46
N ARG A 233 -21.04 10.70 6.62
CA ARG A 233 -21.33 11.60 5.49
C ARG A 233 -20.06 12.23 4.98
N VAL A 234 -19.22 12.74 5.89
CA VAL A 234 -17.89 13.28 5.57
C VAL A 234 -17.02 12.20 4.91
N TYR A 235 -16.93 11.02 5.54
CA TYR A 235 -16.19 9.89 5.01
C TYR A 235 -16.58 9.54 3.56
N ARG A 236 -17.88 9.35 3.33
CA ARG A 236 -18.38 9.03 1.98
C ARG A 236 -18.15 10.17 0.99
N GLY A 237 -18.21 11.42 1.45
CA GLY A 237 -17.92 12.60 0.65
C GLY A 237 -16.48 12.63 0.14
N ILE A 238 -15.51 12.42 1.05
CA ILE A 238 -14.07 12.37 0.72
C ILE A 238 -13.80 11.20 -0.24
N ARG A 239 -14.30 10.01 0.08
CA ARG A 239 -14.11 8.83 -0.80
C ARG A 239 -14.70 9.01 -2.19
N ARG A 240 -15.85 9.67 -2.31
CA ARG A 240 -16.45 9.97 -3.61
C ARG A 240 -15.56 10.92 -4.42
N LYS A 241 -15.10 12.02 -3.81
CA LYS A 241 -14.19 12.97 -4.49
C LYS A 241 -12.90 12.28 -4.95
N GLY A 242 -12.29 11.46 -4.08
CA GLY A 242 -11.09 10.69 -4.44
C GLY A 242 -11.35 9.72 -5.59
N ARG A 243 -12.45 8.97 -5.54
CA ARG A 243 -12.83 8.05 -6.60
C ARG A 243 -13.08 8.74 -7.93
N ASP A 244 -13.81 9.85 -7.93
CA ASP A 244 -14.12 10.60 -9.16
C ASP A 244 -12.84 11.14 -9.81
N LEU A 245 -11.85 11.54 -8.98
CA LEU A 245 -10.53 11.98 -9.45
C LEU A 245 -9.74 10.85 -10.10
N VAL A 246 -9.78 9.65 -9.56
CA VAL A 246 -8.89 8.55 -9.98
C VAL A 246 -9.52 7.60 -10.98
N ARG A 247 -10.83 7.64 -11.19
CA ARG A 247 -11.61 6.70 -12.01
C ARG A 247 -11.01 6.48 -13.40
N ASP A 248 -10.73 7.56 -14.12
CA ASP A 248 -10.28 7.50 -15.51
C ASP A 248 -8.80 7.09 -15.66
N HIS A 249 -8.08 7.06 -14.54
CA HIS A 249 -6.63 6.78 -14.50
C HIS A 249 -6.30 5.38 -13.97
N PHE A 250 -7.30 4.65 -13.45
CA PHE A 250 -7.09 3.35 -12.81
C PHE A 250 -6.60 2.29 -13.82
N PRO A 251 -5.53 1.53 -13.51
CA PRO A 251 -4.92 0.56 -14.41
C PRO A 251 -5.64 -0.80 -14.39
N HIS A 252 -6.92 -0.86 -14.78
CA HIS A 252 -7.78 -2.04 -14.65
C HIS A 252 -7.15 -3.33 -15.18
N GLU A 253 -6.52 -3.28 -16.35
CA GLU A 253 -5.93 -4.47 -16.95
C GLU A 253 -4.73 -4.99 -16.13
N MET A 254 -3.86 -4.10 -15.67
CA MET A 254 -2.73 -4.43 -14.80
C MET A 254 -3.22 -5.08 -13.51
N SER A 255 -4.16 -4.43 -12.82
CA SER A 255 -4.72 -4.93 -11.56
C SER A 255 -5.35 -6.31 -11.71
N VAL A 256 -6.19 -6.50 -12.74
CA VAL A 256 -6.85 -7.80 -12.98
C VAL A 256 -5.82 -8.88 -13.32
N ARG A 257 -4.80 -8.58 -14.15
CA ARG A 257 -3.72 -9.53 -14.45
C ARG A 257 -2.98 -9.96 -13.19
N MET A 258 -2.65 -9.02 -12.32
CA MET A 258 -1.95 -9.30 -11.05
C MET A 258 -2.83 -10.14 -10.12
N LEU A 259 -4.11 -9.77 -9.93
CA LEU A 259 -5.06 -10.50 -9.08
C LEU A 259 -5.33 -11.93 -9.55
N LEU A 260 -5.40 -12.17 -10.86
CA LEU A 260 -5.68 -13.50 -11.41
C LEU A 260 -4.46 -14.41 -11.45
N LYS A 261 -3.25 -13.88 -11.37
CA LYS A 261 -2.01 -14.65 -11.54
C LYS A 261 -1.83 -15.79 -10.52
N PRO A 262 -2.16 -15.63 -9.20
CA PRO A 262 -2.07 -16.72 -8.23
C PRO A 262 -3.00 -17.90 -8.53
N LEU A 263 -4.07 -17.71 -9.31
CA LEU A 263 -4.98 -18.77 -9.72
C LEU A 263 -4.34 -19.73 -10.73
N ALA A 264 -3.20 -19.37 -11.32
CA ALA A 264 -2.49 -20.16 -12.30
C ALA A 264 -3.42 -20.75 -13.39
N LEU A 265 -4.24 -19.87 -13.97
CA LEU A 265 -5.15 -20.24 -15.06
C LEU A 265 -4.35 -20.66 -16.29
N GLY A 266 -4.80 -21.73 -16.96
CA GLY A 266 -4.20 -22.13 -18.23
C GLY A 266 -4.33 -21.02 -19.30
N PRO A 267 -3.44 -21.00 -20.32
CA PRO A 267 -3.41 -19.89 -21.29
C PRO A 267 -4.74 -19.65 -22.03
N ARG A 268 -5.50 -20.69 -22.33
CA ARG A 268 -6.81 -20.57 -22.97
C ARG A 268 -7.84 -19.94 -22.04
N THR A 269 -7.91 -20.42 -20.79
CA THR A 269 -8.82 -19.87 -19.76
C THR A 269 -8.46 -18.42 -19.45
N GLN A 270 -7.18 -18.11 -19.26
CA GLN A 270 -6.74 -16.74 -19.00
C GLN A 270 -7.12 -15.79 -20.15
N ARG A 271 -6.94 -16.22 -21.40
CA ARG A 271 -7.32 -15.42 -22.58
C ARG A 271 -8.81 -15.14 -22.66
N ALA A 272 -9.65 -16.12 -22.27
CA ALA A 272 -11.10 -15.96 -22.25
C ALA A 272 -11.60 -15.13 -21.06
N THR A 273 -11.03 -15.34 -19.86
CA THR A 273 -11.52 -14.71 -18.64
C THR A 273 -11.05 -13.26 -18.46
N LEU A 274 -9.85 -12.92 -18.93
CA LEU A 274 -9.26 -11.61 -18.71
C LEU A 274 -10.12 -10.44 -19.25
N PRO A 275 -10.61 -10.44 -20.47
CA PRO A 275 -11.45 -9.35 -20.99
C PRO A 275 -12.73 -9.16 -20.18
N VAL A 276 -13.36 -10.26 -19.77
CA VAL A 276 -14.58 -10.24 -18.95
C VAL A 276 -14.28 -9.67 -17.56
N ALA A 277 -13.20 -10.13 -16.92
CA ALA A 277 -12.81 -9.64 -15.61
C ALA A 277 -12.42 -8.14 -15.65
N VAL A 278 -11.76 -7.68 -16.71
CA VAL A 278 -11.45 -6.25 -16.91
C VAL A 278 -12.71 -5.44 -17.11
N ALA A 279 -13.67 -5.92 -17.90
CA ALA A 279 -14.95 -5.24 -18.11
C ALA A 279 -15.75 -5.11 -16.80
N LEU A 280 -15.76 -6.18 -15.99
CA LEU A 280 -16.37 -6.17 -14.65
C LEU A 280 -15.63 -5.20 -13.71
N ALA A 281 -14.31 -5.25 -13.69
CA ALA A 281 -13.51 -4.34 -12.87
C ALA A 281 -13.80 -2.87 -13.20
N ARG A 282 -13.90 -2.51 -14.48
CA ARG A 282 -14.28 -1.14 -14.90
C ARG A 282 -15.66 -0.70 -14.42
N ARG A 283 -16.56 -1.64 -14.15
CA ARG A 283 -17.92 -1.34 -13.66
C ARG A 283 -17.99 -1.18 -12.15
N PHE A 284 -17.16 -1.90 -11.40
CA PHE A 284 -17.25 -2.02 -9.93
C PHE A 284 -16.06 -1.40 -9.17
N VAL A 285 -14.91 -1.26 -9.82
CA VAL A 285 -13.76 -0.54 -9.29
C VAL A 285 -13.76 0.84 -9.92
N PRO A 286 -13.52 1.90 -9.12
CA PRO A 286 -13.55 3.28 -9.60
C PRO A 286 -12.60 3.53 -10.74
#